data_9e260e18a6815f6c9eb5ace85272fcc4
#
_entry.id   9e260e18a6815f6c9eb5ace85272fcc4
#
_cell.length_a   1.000
_cell.length_b   1.000
_cell.length_c   1.000
_cell.angle_alpha   90.00
_cell.angle_beta   90.00
_cell.angle_gamma   90.00
#
_symmetry.space_group_name_H-M   'P 1'
#
loop_
_entity.id
_entity.type
_entity.pdbx_description
1 polymer ?
#
loop_
_entity_poly.entity_id
_entity_poly.type
_entity_poly.pdbx_seq_one_letter_code
_entity_poly.pdbx_strand_id
1 'polypeptide(L)'
;MKRILCVLIAAIWLCTCWAGNGKKPIVWEQPVAESNQLFNDPFQSQLNIYRVEFADDETRVFMHITFRPHYWVKFVKETYLLADGKKYLVKSCDGLKLDEEHYMPSSGKEDVVFHFAPLPKKTRKFDFLEGDGKKNFKIFGIESIDTRIKQLFSSLWRNDATGDWEIGFYDDFAIYDCRYWQYKQKNQKGDKYSFILTDGKSDLAVNIDNPQH
;
A
#
# COMPACT_ATOMS: atom_id res chain seq x y z
N MET A 1 74.27 -9.37 -13.36
CA MET A 1 73.19 -8.51 -12.81
C MET A 1 71.95 -8.69 -13.69
N LYS A 2 71.01 -9.47 -13.29
CA LYS A 2 69.71 -9.72 -14.03
C LYS A 2 68.65 -8.81 -13.44
N ARG A 3 68.12 -7.90 -14.25
CA ARG A 3 66.99 -7.02 -13.89
C ARG A 3 65.70 -7.79 -14.17
N ILE A 4 64.92 -8.06 -13.11
CA ILE A 4 63.57 -8.63 -13.20
C ILE A 4 62.60 -7.46 -13.38
N LEU A 5 61.90 -7.46 -14.51
CA LEU A 5 60.85 -6.50 -14.83
C LEU A 5 59.53 -7.06 -14.31
N CYS A 6 59.02 -6.51 -13.19
CA CYS A 6 57.68 -6.83 -12.72
C CYS A 6 56.66 -6.04 -13.55
N VAL A 7 55.86 -6.74 -14.37
CA VAL A 7 54.72 -6.18 -15.06
C VAL A 7 53.51 -6.32 -14.12
N LEU A 8 53.06 -5.18 -13.57
CA LEU A 8 51.80 -5.06 -12.84
C LEU A 8 50.65 -5.01 -13.84
N ILE A 9 49.91 -6.09 -13.96
CA ILE A 9 48.63 -6.11 -14.70
C ILE A 9 47.58 -5.57 -13.76
N ALA A 10 47.21 -4.30 -13.93
CA ALA A 10 46.03 -3.72 -13.28
C ALA A 10 44.79 -4.23 -13.99
N ALA A 11 44.09 -5.18 -13.39
CA ALA A 11 42.76 -5.60 -13.82
C ALA A 11 41.78 -4.48 -13.51
N ILE A 12 41.44 -3.67 -14.50
CA ILE A 12 40.34 -2.71 -14.43
C ILE A 12 39.03 -3.49 -14.48
N TRP A 13 38.43 -3.71 -13.33
CA TRP A 13 37.03 -4.16 -13.24
C TRP A 13 36.13 -3.01 -13.72
N LEU A 14 35.74 -3.05 -14.98
CA LEU A 14 34.63 -2.24 -15.49
C LEU A 14 33.34 -2.73 -14.82
N CYS A 15 33.00 -2.09 -13.72
CA CYS A 15 31.69 -2.16 -13.15
C CYS A 15 30.74 -1.45 -14.13
N THR A 16 30.18 -2.18 -15.09
CA THR A 16 29.06 -1.70 -15.91
C THR A 16 27.86 -1.59 -15.03
N CYS A 17 27.72 -0.44 -14.36
CA CYS A 17 26.42 -0.03 -13.83
C CYS A 17 25.48 0.12 -15.02
N TRP A 18 24.67 -0.87 -15.25
CA TRP A 18 23.51 -0.76 -16.11
C TRP A 18 22.53 0.18 -15.40
N ALA A 19 22.70 1.48 -15.59
CA ALA A 19 21.67 2.46 -15.31
C ALA A 19 20.57 2.27 -16.35
N GLY A 20 19.67 1.34 -16.09
CA GLY A 20 18.43 1.24 -16.82
C GLY A 20 17.69 2.57 -16.67
N ASN A 21 17.39 3.23 -17.78
CA ASN A 21 16.55 4.43 -17.86
C ASN A 21 15.07 4.09 -17.53
N GLY A 22 14.82 3.24 -16.54
CA GLY A 22 13.49 2.92 -16.05
C GLY A 22 12.89 4.14 -15.33
N LYS A 23 11.72 4.57 -15.77
CA LYS A 23 10.95 5.55 -15.00
C LYS A 23 10.77 5.00 -13.58
N LYS A 24 10.93 5.87 -12.57
CA LYS A 24 10.71 5.48 -11.18
C LYS A 24 9.35 4.80 -11.05
N PRO A 25 9.23 3.68 -10.31
CA PRO A 25 7.95 3.03 -10.08
C PRO A 25 6.99 3.99 -9.37
N ILE A 26 5.70 3.87 -9.65
CA ILE A 26 4.66 4.47 -8.82
C ILE A 26 4.54 3.60 -7.57
N VAL A 27 4.54 4.21 -6.41
CA VAL A 27 4.50 3.51 -5.14
C VAL A 27 3.25 3.92 -4.37
N TRP A 28 2.51 2.94 -3.88
CA TRP A 28 1.46 3.12 -2.89
C TRP A 28 1.99 2.64 -1.55
N GLU A 29 2.14 3.56 -0.62
CA GLU A 29 2.47 3.24 0.77
C GLU A 29 1.17 3.07 1.56
N GLN A 30 1.11 2.02 2.39
CA GLN A 30 -0.04 1.70 3.23
C GLN A 30 -1.39 1.77 2.48
N PRO A 31 -1.53 1.05 1.35
CA PRO A 31 -2.79 1.04 0.64
C PRO A 31 -3.91 0.51 1.54
N VAL A 32 -5.15 0.89 1.26
CA VAL A 32 -6.31 0.37 1.97
C VAL A 32 -7.04 -0.64 1.13
N ALA A 33 -7.79 -1.51 1.78
CA ALA A 33 -8.68 -2.48 1.15
C ALA A 33 -10.10 -2.29 1.67
N GLU A 34 -11.11 -2.43 0.80
CA GLU A 34 -12.52 -2.39 1.19
C GLU A 34 -12.89 -3.59 2.07
N SER A 35 -12.36 -4.77 1.74
CA SER A 35 -12.54 -5.96 2.56
C SER A 35 -11.36 -6.92 2.44
N ASN A 36 -11.06 -7.57 3.54
CA ASN A 36 -10.07 -8.63 3.63
C ASN A 36 -10.77 -9.87 4.16
N GLN A 37 -11.06 -10.84 3.29
CA GLN A 37 -11.69 -12.10 3.67
C GLN A 37 -10.66 -13.02 4.32
N LEU A 38 -10.31 -12.69 5.55
CA LEU A 38 -9.65 -13.63 6.42
C LEU A 38 -10.71 -14.43 7.16
N PHE A 39 -10.44 -15.73 7.30
CA PHE A 39 -11.30 -16.60 8.09
C PHE A 39 -11.47 -16.01 9.50
N ASN A 40 -12.65 -16.19 10.08
CA ASN A 40 -12.89 -15.99 11.51
C ASN A 40 -11.99 -16.98 12.26
N ASP A 41 -10.77 -16.57 12.50
CA ASP A 41 -9.71 -17.38 13.08
C ASP A 41 -9.45 -16.86 14.50
N PRO A 42 -9.55 -17.73 15.52
CA PRO A 42 -9.26 -17.36 16.90
C PRO A 42 -7.80 -16.86 17.10
N PHE A 43 -6.92 -17.09 16.12
CA PHE A 43 -5.52 -16.64 16.15
C PHE A 43 -5.31 -15.27 15.49
N GLN A 44 -6.37 -14.57 15.08
CA GLN A 44 -6.28 -13.26 14.44
C GLN A 44 -5.34 -13.24 13.21
N SER A 45 -5.40 -14.28 12.40
CA SER A 45 -4.66 -14.35 11.14
C SER A 45 -4.93 -13.13 10.28
N GLN A 46 -3.88 -12.55 9.70
CA GLN A 46 -3.97 -11.34 8.90
C GLN A 46 -3.06 -11.42 7.67
N LEU A 47 -3.58 -10.92 6.56
CA LEU A 47 -2.80 -10.59 5.37
C LEU A 47 -2.86 -9.07 5.20
N ASN A 48 -1.77 -8.38 5.44
CA ASN A 48 -1.72 -6.93 5.37
C ASN A 48 -0.80 -6.48 4.23
N ILE A 49 -1.39 -5.96 3.16
CA ILE A 49 -0.64 -5.33 2.08
C ILE A 49 -0.23 -3.94 2.56
N TYR A 50 1.08 -3.74 2.78
CA TYR A 50 1.59 -2.47 3.29
C TYR A 50 2.25 -1.59 2.22
N ARG A 51 2.55 -2.17 1.03
CA ARG A 51 3.16 -1.43 -0.06
C ARG A 51 2.84 -2.09 -1.40
N VAL A 52 2.65 -1.29 -2.44
CA VAL A 52 2.50 -1.74 -3.83
C VAL A 52 3.38 -0.89 -4.72
N GLU A 53 4.16 -1.51 -5.61
CA GLU A 53 5.00 -0.82 -6.57
C GLU A 53 4.61 -1.20 -8.00
N PHE A 54 4.40 -0.19 -8.83
CA PHE A 54 4.06 -0.34 -10.25
C PHE A 54 5.30 0.00 -11.08
N ALA A 55 6.06 -1.01 -11.49
CA ALA A 55 7.17 -0.88 -12.43
C ALA A 55 6.69 -1.08 -13.88
N ASP A 56 7.59 -0.92 -14.85
CA ASP A 56 7.25 -1.10 -16.27
C ASP A 56 7.10 -2.57 -16.66
N ASP A 57 7.80 -3.48 -15.97
CA ASP A 57 7.91 -4.91 -16.25
C ASP A 57 7.18 -5.80 -15.23
N GLU A 58 6.84 -5.26 -14.06
CA GLU A 58 6.13 -6.00 -13.01
C GLU A 58 5.34 -5.09 -12.06
N THR A 59 4.43 -5.69 -11.31
CA THR A 59 3.84 -5.09 -10.12
C THR A 59 4.27 -5.90 -8.90
N ARG A 60 4.84 -5.24 -7.90
CA ARG A 60 5.23 -5.86 -6.63
C ARG A 60 4.23 -5.54 -5.54
N VAL A 61 3.79 -6.57 -4.83
CA VAL A 61 2.88 -6.45 -3.68
C VAL A 61 3.60 -6.95 -2.44
N PHE A 62 3.85 -6.05 -1.51
CA PHE A 62 4.52 -6.31 -0.24
C PHE A 62 3.47 -6.59 0.83
N MET A 63 3.60 -7.74 1.50
CA MET A 63 2.59 -8.23 2.41
C MET A 63 3.20 -8.73 3.72
N HIS A 64 2.64 -8.28 4.85
CA HIS A 64 2.85 -8.91 6.14
C HIS A 64 1.84 -10.04 6.32
N ILE A 65 2.31 -11.23 6.60
CA ILE A 65 1.49 -12.38 6.96
C ILE A 65 1.59 -12.57 8.47
N THR A 66 0.45 -12.59 9.16
CA THR A 66 0.37 -13.05 10.56
C THR A 66 -0.47 -14.31 10.58
N PHE A 67 0.09 -15.39 11.08
CA PHE A 67 -0.58 -16.68 11.20
C PHE A 67 -0.07 -17.45 12.41
N ARG A 68 -0.70 -18.56 12.71
CA ARG A 68 -0.37 -19.43 13.83
C ARG A 68 1.10 -19.90 13.73
N PRO A 69 1.95 -19.69 14.76
CA PRO A 69 3.31 -20.19 14.78
C PRO A 69 3.39 -21.71 14.48
N HIS A 70 4.38 -22.12 13.71
CA HIS A 70 4.65 -23.50 13.32
C HIS A 70 3.55 -24.20 12.49
N TYR A 71 2.47 -23.48 12.10
CA TYR A 71 1.53 -23.95 11.11
C TYR A 71 1.94 -23.47 9.73
N TRP A 72 1.44 -24.12 8.68
CA TRP A 72 1.77 -23.76 7.30
C TRP A 72 0.75 -22.83 6.68
N VAL A 73 1.23 -22.00 5.79
CA VAL A 73 0.46 -21.24 4.80
C VAL A 73 0.90 -21.68 3.42
N LYS A 74 0.01 -21.53 2.43
CA LYS A 74 0.33 -21.82 1.05
C LYS A 74 -0.35 -20.83 0.13
N PHE A 75 0.37 -20.32 -0.85
CA PHE A 75 -0.16 -19.56 -1.95
C PHE A 75 0.06 -20.33 -3.25
N VAL A 76 -0.95 -20.33 -4.10
CA VAL A 76 -0.94 -21.10 -5.34
C VAL A 76 -0.46 -20.26 -6.52
N LYS A 77 0.05 -20.92 -7.58
CA LYS A 77 0.49 -20.26 -8.83
C LYS A 77 -0.66 -19.58 -9.60
N GLU A 78 -1.89 -19.96 -9.31
CA GLU A 78 -3.09 -19.32 -9.84
C GLU A 78 -3.44 -18.00 -9.18
N THR A 79 -2.64 -17.55 -8.19
CA THR A 79 -2.79 -16.24 -7.56
C THR A 79 -2.67 -15.11 -8.60
N TYR A 80 -3.58 -14.14 -8.53
CA TYR A 80 -3.60 -13.02 -9.47
C TYR A 80 -4.11 -11.73 -8.85
N LEU A 81 -3.77 -10.61 -9.49
CA LEU A 81 -4.43 -9.35 -9.28
C LEU A 81 -5.55 -9.19 -10.32
N LEU A 82 -6.70 -8.70 -9.90
CA LEU A 82 -7.82 -8.38 -10.79
C LEU A 82 -7.99 -6.86 -10.86
N ALA A 83 -7.80 -6.29 -12.04
CA ALA A 83 -8.00 -4.86 -12.29
C ALA A 83 -8.71 -4.67 -13.63
N ASP A 84 -9.73 -3.83 -13.66
CA ASP A 84 -10.53 -3.53 -14.88
C ASP A 84 -10.99 -4.82 -15.60
N GLY A 85 -11.38 -5.85 -14.84
CA GLY A 85 -11.83 -7.15 -15.37
C GLY A 85 -10.74 -8.04 -15.95
N LYS A 86 -9.45 -7.67 -15.83
CA LYS A 86 -8.30 -8.44 -16.31
C LYS A 86 -7.53 -9.08 -15.16
N LYS A 87 -7.10 -10.32 -15.36
CA LYS A 87 -6.23 -11.06 -14.44
C LYS A 87 -4.76 -10.79 -14.77
N TYR A 88 -3.97 -10.49 -13.75
CA TYR A 88 -2.52 -10.32 -13.81
C TYR A 88 -1.90 -11.35 -12.87
N LEU A 89 -1.39 -12.42 -13.48
CA LEU A 89 -0.91 -13.60 -12.76
C LEU A 89 0.37 -13.31 -11.97
N VAL A 90 0.50 -14.00 -10.83
CA VAL A 90 1.75 -14.05 -10.07
C VAL A 90 2.83 -14.73 -10.88
N LYS A 91 4.05 -14.21 -10.81
CA LYS A 91 5.26 -14.79 -11.44
C LYS A 91 6.11 -15.53 -10.42
N SER A 92 6.27 -14.92 -9.24
CA SER A 92 7.07 -15.47 -8.14
C SER A 92 6.67 -14.81 -6.83
N CYS A 93 7.21 -15.34 -5.74
CA CYS A 93 7.10 -14.73 -4.43
C CYS A 93 8.45 -14.86 -3.71
N ASP A 94 8.94 -13.73 -3.15
CA ASP A 94 10.08 -13.74 -2.24
C ASP A 94 9.57 -14.01 -0.82
N GLY A 95 10.30 -14.83 -0.08
CA GLY A 95 9.96 -15.25 1.28
C GLY A 95 9.22 -16.59 1.37
N LEU A 96 8.51 -17.01 0.30
CA LEU A 96 7.89 -18.34 0.23
C LEU A 96 7.89 -18.88 -1.20
N LYS A 97 7.65 -20.18 -1.35
CA LYS A 97 7.48 -20.82 -2.65
C LYS A 97 6.01 -21.06 -2.95
N LEU A 98 5.59 -20.72 -4.17
CA LEU A 98 4.23 -20.97 -4.64
C LEU A 98 3.97 -22.49 -4.76
N ASP A 99 2.75 -22.93 -4.44
CA ASP A 99 2.29 -24.32 -4.40
C ASP A 99 2.93 -25.22 -3.32
N GLU A 100 3.85 -24.69 -2.52
CA GLU A 100 4.48 -25.40 -1.41
C GLU A 100 3.94 -24.93 -0.05
N GLU A 101 3.92 -25.80 0.95
CA GLU A 101 3.62 -25.44 2.32
C GLU A 101 4.81 -24.67 2.91
N HIS A 102 4.56 -23.45 3.39
CA HIS A 102 5.52 -22.63 4.09
C HIS A 102 5.18 -22.60 5.58
N TYR A 103 6.05 -23.14 6.43
CA TYR A 103 5.82 -23.20 7.87
C TYR A 103 6.22 -21.89 8.53
N MET A 104 5.24 -21.28 9.21
CA MET A 104 5.43 -20.01 9.92
C MET A 104 6.50 -20.12 11.01
N PRO A 105 7.33 -19.09 11.17
CA PRO A 105 8.30 -19.02 12.25
C PRO A 105 7.63 -18.95 13.63
N SER A 106 8.42 -19.05 14.70
CA SER A 106 7.92 -18.95 16.07
C SER A 106 7.25 -17.62 16.39
N SER A 107 7.58 -16.56 15.66
CA SER A 107 6.91 -15.25 15.76
C SER A 107 5.48 -15.26 15.23
N GLY A 108 5.12 -16.22 14.38
CA GLY A 108 3.87 -16.24 13.64
C GLY A 108 3.75 -15.09 12.62
N LYS A 109 4.87 -14.44 12.27
CA LYS A 109 4.89 -13.29 11.33
C LYS A 109 5.94 -13.52 10.26
N GLU A 110 5.57 -13.20 9.02
CA GLU A 110 6.43 -13.33 7.85
C GLU A 110 6.18 -12.16 6.90
N ASP A 111 7.24 -11.68 6.25
CA ASP A 111 7.17 -10.66 5.23
C ASP A 111 7.47 -11.29 3.87
N VAL A 112 6.59 -11.05 2.92
CA VAL A 112 6.72 -11.61 1.58
C VAL A 112 6.52 -10.54 0.51
N VAL A 113 7.10 -10.77 -0.68
CA VAL A 113 6.91 -9.90 -1.84
C VAL A 113 6.41 -10.74 -3.00
N PHE A 114 5.17 -10.50 -3.42
CA PHE A 114 4.61 -11.11 -4.62
C PHE A 114 4.95 -10.30 -5.85
N HIS A 115 5.46 -10.95 -6.87
CA HIS A 115 5.77 -10.38 -8.18
C HIS A 115 4.70 -10.79 -9.19
N PHE A 116 3.99 -9.83 -9.75
CA PHE A 116 2.91 -10.04 -10.71
C PHE A 116 3.28 -9.51 -12.09
N ALA A 117 2.52 -9.94 -13.11
CA ALA A 117 2.50 -9.23 -14.38
C ALA A 117 2.18 -7.74 -14.16
N PRO A 118 2.76 -6.81 -14.96
CA PRO A 118 2.64 -5.38 -14.71
C PRO A 118 1.20 -4.90 -14.84
N LEU A 119 0.66 -4.29 -13.80
CA LEU A 119 -0.57 -3.51 -13.83
C LEU A 119 -0.35 -2.20 -14.58
N PRO A 120 -1.35 -1.68 -15.30
CA PRO A 120 -1.29 -0.35 -15.87
C PRO A 120 -1.02 0.71 -14.79
N LYS A 121 -0.08 1.64 -15.02
CA LYS A 121 0.26 2.71 -14.06
C LYS A 121 -0.91 3.63 -13.71
N LYS A 122 -1.97 3.64 -14.52
CA LYS A 122 -3.22 4.37 -14.26
C LYS A 122 -4.22 3.61 -13.38
N THR A 123 -3.92 2.37 -12.99
CA THR A 123 -4.78 1.57 -12.10
C THR A 123 -5.00 2.32 -10.80
N ARG A 124 -6.26 2.46 -10.39
CA ARG A 124 -6.65 3.14 -9.15
C ARG A 124 -7.08 2.17 -8.07
N LYS A 125 -7.58 0.99 -8.47
CA LYS A 125 -8.12 -0.04 -7.59
C LYS A 125 -7.89 -1.41 -8.21
N PHE A 126 -7.58 -2.41 -7.40
CA PHE A 126 -7.49 -3.80 -7.82
C PHE A 126 -7.83 -4.74 -6.66
N ASP A 127 -8.06 -6.01 -6.97
CA ASP A 127 -8.25 -7.07 -5.99
C ASP A 127 -7.04 -8.01 -6.02
N PHE A 128 -6.70 -8.59 -4.86
CA PHE A 128 -5.75 -9.71 -4.74
C PHE A 128 -6.51 -10.99 -4.48
N LEU A 129 -6.37 -12.00 -5.34
CA LEU A 129 -7.07 -13.27 -5.25
C LEU A 129 -6.10 -14.45 -5.37
N GLU A 130 -6.11 -15.32 -4.39
CA GLU A 130 -5.38 -16.60 -4.41
C GLU A 130 -6.08 -17.63 -5.30
N GLY A 131 -6.51 -17.26 -6.51
CA GLY A 131 -7.28 -18.12 -7.42
C GLY A 131 -8.80 -18.04 -7.17
N ASP A 132 -9.56 -18.87 -7.87
CA ASP A 132 -11.03 -18.80 -7.94
C ASP A 132 -11.74 -19.64 -6.85
N GLY A 133 -11.00 -20.34 -6.00
CA GLY A 133 -11.55 -21.23 -4.95
C GLY A 133 -12.31 -20.48 -3.87
N LYS A 134 -13.38 -21.09 -3.31
CA LYS A 134 -14.18 -20.47 -2.24
C LYS A 134 -13.41 -20.29 -0.93
N LYS A 135 -12.39 -21.11 -0.69
CA LYS A 135 -11.58 -21.09 0.55
C LYS A 135 -10.26 -20.34 0.39
N ASN A 136 -10.00 -19.76 -0.78
CA ASN A 136 -8.77 -19.06 -1.08
C ASN A 136 -8.78 -17.66 -0.48
N PHE A 137 -7.61 -17.11 -0.17
CA PHE A 137 -7.47 -15.75 0.33
C PHE A 137 -7.91 -14.72 -0.71
N LYS A 138 -8.65 -13.72 -0.27
CA LYS A 138 -9.17 -12.65 -1.13
C LYS A 138 -9.13 -11.33 -0.39
N ILE A 139 -8.51 -10.34 -1.03
CA ILE A 139 -8.48 -8.97 -0.54
C ILE A 139 -9.07 -8.10 -1.65
N PHE A 140 -10.15 -7.40 -1.37
CA PHE A 140 -10.90 -6.64 -2.37
C PHE A 140 -10.69 -5.15 -2.20
N GLY A 141 -10.76 -4.43 -3.33
CA GLY A 141 -10.80 -2.99 -3.35
C GLY A 141 -9.53 -2.34 -2.85
N ILE A 142 -8.35 -2.89 -3.20
CA ILE A 142 -7.06 -2.35 -2.81
C ILE A 142 -6.82 -1.06 -3.60
N GLU A 143 -6.64 0.06 -2.91
CA GLU A 143 -6.40 1.37 -3.51
C GLU A 143 -5.40 2.20 -2.71
N SER A 144 -4.76 3.16 -3.40
CA SER A 144 -3.92 4.15 -2.73
C SER A 144 -4.80 5.17 -2.05
N ILE A 145 -4.52 5.42 -0.78
CA ILE A 145 -5.04 6.62 -0.11
C ILE A 145 -3.91 7.65 -0.08
N ASP A 146 -4.23 8.88 -0.46
CA ASP A 146 -3.34 10.01 -0.18
C ASP A 146 -3.19 10.11 1.35
N THR A 147 -2.00 9.76 1.85
CA THR A 147 -1.72 9.76 3.29
C THR A 147 -1.97 11.12 3.92
N ARG A 148 -1.79 12.21 3.16
CA ARG A 148 -2.08 13.57 3.61
C ARG A 148 -3.58 13.79 3.81
N ILE A 149 -4.42 13.32 2.88
CA ILE A 149 -5.88 13.37 3.04
C ILE A 149 -6.31 12.52 4.24
N LYS A 150 -5.75 11.32 4.39
CA LYS A 150 -6.03 10.45 5.53
C LYS A 150 -5.61 11.09 6.86
N GLN A 151 -4.43 11.69 6.91
CA GLN A 151 -3.98 12.44 8.09
C GLN A 151 -4.90 13.60 8.41
N LEU A 152 -5.34 14.35 7.38
CA LEU A 152 -6.28 15.44 7.53
C LEU A 152 -7.63 14.95 8.07
N PHE A 153 -8.17 13.86 7.54
CA PHE A 153 -9.45 13.28 8.00
C PHE A 153 -9.38 12.65 9.38
N SER A 154 -8.19 12.28 9.84
CA SER A 154 -7.97 11.73 11.18
C SER A 154 -7.47 12.77 12.17
N SER A 155 -7.43 14.05 11.80
CA SER A 155 -6.82 15.12 12.60
C SER A 155 -7.85 15.91 13.38
N LEU A 156 -7.46 16.33 14.56
CA LEU A 156 -8.14 17.33 15.35
C LEU A 156 -7.38 18.64 15.25
N TRP A 157 -8.06 19.71 14.88
CA TRP A 157 -7.48 21.03 14.68
C TRP A 157 -7.84 21.93 15.86
N ARG A 158 -6.84 22.65 16.35
CA ARG A 158 -6.97 23.59 17.47
C ARG A 158 -6.84 25.01 16.97
N ASN A 159 -7.52 25.91 17.64
CA ASN A 159 -7.27 27.31 17.49
C ASN A 159 -6.02 27.71 18.31
N ASP A 160 -4.98 28.20 17.67
CA ASP A 160 -3.71 28.55 18.32
C ASP A 160 -3.86 29.70 19.33
N ALA A 161 -4.81 30.59 19.10
CA ALA A 161 -5.04 31.74 19.98
C ALA A 161 -5.75 31.38 21.29
N THR A 162 -6.70 30.41 21.24
CA THR A 162 -7.48 30.02 22.41
C THR A 162 -7.07 28.68 23.00
N GLY A 163 -6.41 27.82 22.21
CA GLY A 163 -6.07 26.47 22.57
C GLY A 163 -7.25 25.48 22.52
N ASP A 164 -8.44 25.95 22.10
CA ASP A 164 -9.64 25.14 22.01
C ASP A 164 -9.68 24.31 20.74
N TRP A 165 -10.36 23.16 20.81
CA TRP A 165 -10.61 22.34 19.63
C TRP A 165 -11.65 23.00 18.74
N GLU A 166 -11.32 23.16 17.46
CA GLU A 166 -12.17 23.88 16.51
C GLU A 166 -12.87 22.92 15.54
N ILE A 167 -12.12 22.02 14.92
CA ILE A 167 -12.70 21.07 13.97
C ILE A 167 -11.97 19.71 14.02
N GLY A 168 -12.73 18.64 13.94
CA GLY A 168 -12.22 17.28 13.75
C GLY A 168 -12.63 16.73 12.39
N PHE A 169 -11.66 16.24 11.61
CA PHE A 169 -11.91 15.58 10.35
C PHE A 169 -11.81 14.07 10.51
N TYR A 170 -12.80 13.35 10.01
CA TYR A 170 -12.90 11.90 9.97
C TYR A 170 -13.16 11.45 8.53
N ASP A 171 -13.09 10.15 8.26
CA ASP A 171 -13.20 9.62 6.90
C ASP A 171 -14.48 10.05 6.18
N ASP A 172 -15.64 9.95 6.85
CA ASP A 172 -16.96 10.18 6.27
C ASP A 172 -17.66 11.44 6.77
N PHE A 173 -17.14 12.09 7.82
CA PHE A 173 -17.74 13.23 8.45
C PHE A 173 -16.72 14.15 9.11
N ALA A 174 -17.15 15.34 9.48
CA ALA A 174 -16.41 16.24 10.36
C ALA A 174 -17.25 16.60 11.59
N ILE A 175 -16.57 16.96 12.67
CA ILE A 175 -17.19 17.57 13.85
C ILE A 175 -16.69 19.03 13.94
N TYR A 176 -17.62 19.95 13.90
CA TYR A 176 -17.36 21.39 14.08
C TYR A 176 -18.46 21.99 14.96
N ASP A 177 -18.08 22.81 15.90
CA ASP A 177 -19.00 23.42 16.88
C ASP A 177 -19.90 22.38 17.57
N CYS A 178 -19.30 21.24 17.99
CA CYS A 178 -20.00 20.11 18.61
C CYS A 178 -21.12 19.52 17.75
N ARG A 179 -21.10 19.72 16.43
CA ARG A 179 -22.10 19.24 15.49
C ARG A 179 -21.48 18.28 14.48
N TYR A 180 -22.31 17.35 14.02
CA TYR A 180 -21.97 16.42 12.95
C TYR A 180 -22.19 17.08 11.59
N TRP A 181 -21.18 17.02 10.71
CA TRP A 181 -21.17 17.55 9.37
C TRP A 181 -20.80 16.48 8.37
N GLN A 182 -21.57 16.34 7.31
CA GLN A 182 -21.26 15.43 6.18
C GLN A 182 -20.47 16.17 5.11
N TYR A 183 -19.61 15.44 4.40
CA TYR A 183 -18.92 16.00 3.24
C TYR A 183 -19.86 16.05 2.04
N LYS A 184 -20.17 17.25 1.57
CA LYS A 184 -20.88 17.50 0.33
C LYS A 184 -19.90 17.57 -0.85
N GLN A 185 -18.69 18.08 -0.62
CA GLN A 185 -17.64 18.20 -1.62
C GLN A 185 -16.27 18.10 -0.97
N LYS A 186 -15.34 17.42 -1.64
CA LYS A 186 -13.93 17.29 -1.26
C LYS A 186 -13.08 17.57 -2.49
N ASN A 187 -12.19 18.57 -2.42
CA ASN A 187 -11.26 18.90 -3.49
C ASN A 187 -9.85 19.01 -2.93
N GLN A 188 -8.89 18.60 -3.74
CA GLN A 188 -7.48 18.78 -3.47
C GLN A 188 -6.76 19.34 -4.71
N LYS A 189 -5.90 20.32 -4.50
CA LYS A 189 -5.01 20.84 -5.54
C LYS A 189 -3.62 21.09 -4.93
N GLY A 190 -2.69 20.15 -5.14
CA GLY A 190 -1.39 20.16 -4.47
C GLY A 190 -1.57 20.00 -2.95
N ASP A 191 -1.01 20.94 -2.16
CA ASP A 191 -1.10 20.96 -0.70
C ASP A 191 -2.30 21.78 -0.18
N LYS A 192 -3.21 22.17 -1.08
CA LYS A 192 -4.42 22.91 -0.73
C LYS A 192 -5.62 21.98 -0.75
N TYR A 193 -6.40 22.01 0.30
CA TYR A 193 -7.62 21.23 0.44
C TYR A 193 -8.82 22.18 0.59
N SER A 194 -9.93 21.85 -0.06
CA SER A 194 -11.18 22.55 0.17
C SER A 194 -12.32 21.56 0.35
N PHE A 195 -13.11 21.80 1.38
CA PHE A 195 -14.27 20.98 1.73
C PHE A 195 -15.51 21.85 1.78
N ILE A 196 -16.62 21.31 1.28
CA ILE A 196 -17.95 21.83 1.60
C ILE A 196 -18.59 20.78 2.50
N LEU A 197 -18.85 21.16 3.74
CA LEU A 197 -19.51 20.36 4.76
C LEU A 197 -20.96 20.81 4.88
N THR A 198 -21.87 19.91 5.24
CA THR A 198 -23.27 20.22 5.46
C THR A 198 -23.80 19.54 6.72
N ASP A 199 -24.62 20.25 7.50
CA ASP A 199 -25.40 19.68 8.61
C ASP A 199 -26.86 19.38 8.20
N GLY A 200 -27.18 19.50 6.90
CA GLY A 200 -28.51 19.34 6.34
C GLY A 200 -29.34 20.64 6.34
N LYS A 201 -28.88 21.70 6.99
CA LYS A 201 -29.54 23.01 7.05
C LYS A 201 -28.68 24.12 6.48
N SER A 202 -27.38 24.02 6.67
CA SER A 202 -26.37 25.00 6.22
C SER A 202 -25.16 24.29 5.64
N ASP A 203 -24.43 25.02 4.80
CA ASP A 203 -23.14 24.57 4.26
C ASP A 203 -22.01 25.39 4.90
N LEU A 204 -20.92 24.69 5.23
CA LEU A 204 -19.67 25.25 5.75
C LEU A 204 -18.54 25.00 4.75
N ALA A 205 -17.91 26.06 4.26
CA ALA A 205 -16.72 25.95 3.43
C ALA A 205 -15.45 25.99 4.32
N VAL A 206 -14.61 24.96 4.19
CA VAL A 206 -13.32 24.87 4.88
C VAL A 206 -12.21 24.80 3.86
N ASN A 207 -11.24 25.70 3.95
CA ASN A 207 -10.06 25.71 3.10
C ASN A 207 -8.81 25.53 3.98
N ILE A 208 -7.92 24.64 3.56
CA ILE A 208 -6.66 24.35 4.23
C ILE A 208 -5.55 24.54 3.21
N ASP A 209 -4.71 25.52 3.42
CA ASP A 209 -3.65 25.90 2.48
C ASP A 209 -2.32 25.18 2.77
N ASN A 210 -2.10 24.75 4.01
CA ASN A 210 -0.92 23.98 4.39
C ASN A 210 -1.23 23.09 5.61
N PRO A 211 -1.48 21.78 5.42
CA PRO A 211 -1.88 20.90 6.51
C PRO A 211 -0.75 20.52 7.47
N GLN A 212 0.46 21.05 7.28
CA GLN A 212 1.61 20.75 8.13
C GLN A 212 1.92 21.88 9.14
N HIS A 213 1.11 22.95 9.16
CA HIS A 213 1.23 24.07 10.10
C HIS A 213 -0.11 24.33 10.75
#